data_d4b352393e759589980cee5f846f3824
#
_entry.id   d4b352393e759589980cee5f846f3824
#
_cell.length_a   1.000
_cell.length_b   1.000
_cell.length_c   1.000
_cell.angle_alpha   90.00
_cell.angle_beta   90.00
_cell.angle_gamma   90.00
#
_symmetry.space_group_name_H-M   'P 1'
#
loop_
_entity.id
_entity.type
_entity.pdbx_description
1 polymer ?
#
loop_
_entity_poly.entity_id
_entity_poly.type
_entity_poly.pdbx_seq_one_letter_code
_entity_poly.pdbx_strand_id
1 'polypeptide(L)'
;RILTDNPDFYNSGEWMVVPYPVFEDAVKNVAGCYYGHFYMVNADKSEREQKMAWELIKYFLLTEGHAEEYLTNVGLIQPLKTLMNGETYQSMPYSDVFSGDFARSHIVYYGKGAAEIQSAIGSAVKSVMLQGTDPAAAYDALQKNVLEILAD
;
A
#
# COMPACT_ATOMS: atom_id res chain seq x y z
N ARG A 1 -6.83 -1.65 13.90
CA ARG A 1 -7.94 -0.70 14.02
C ARG A 1 -9.28 -1.37 14.33
N ILE A 2 -9.66 -2.45 13.66
CA ILE A 2 -10.95 -3.12 13.96
C ILE A 2 -11.02 -3.50 15.44
N LEU A 3 -9.94 -4.05 16.02
CA LEU A 3 -9.88 -4.41 17.45
C LEU A 3 -10.10 -3.20 18.37
N THR A 4 -9.51 -2.06 18.06
CA THR A 4 -9.58 -0.84 18.92
C THR A 4 -10.85 -0.07 18.71
N ASP A 5 -11.33 0.02 17.48
CA ASP A 5 -12.48 0.86 17.11
C ASP A 5 -13.81 0.13 17.29
N ASN A 6 -13.80 -1.21 17.18
CA ASN A 6 -14.99 -2.04 17.37
C ASN A 6 -14.61 -3.43 17.95
N PRO A 7 -14.27 -3.50 19.24
CA PRO A 7 -13.83 -4.75 19.87
C PRO A 7 -14.90 -5.84 19.88
N ASP A 8 -16.18 -5.48 19.97
CA ASP A 8 -17.28 -6.45 19.95
C ASP A 8 -17.35 -7.16 18.59
N PHE A 9 -17.25 -6.40 17.49
CA PHE A 9 -17.20 -6.98 16.15
C PHE A 9 -15.92 -7.81 15.94
N TYR A 10 -14.77 -7.33 16.42
CA TYR A 10 -13.53 -8.09 16.33
C TYR A 10 -13.65 -9.47 17.01
N ASN A 11 -14.28 -9.53 18.19
CA ASN A 11 -14.41 -10.75 18.98
C ASN A 11 -15.62 -11.62 18.58
N SER A 12 -16.52 -11.14 17.72
CA SER A 12 -17.71 -11.88 17.29
C SER A 12 -17.41 -13.13 16.48
N GLY A 13 -16.27 -13.16 15.79
CA GLY A 13 -15.94 -14.22 14.82
C GLY A 13 -16.73 -14.14 13.51
N GLU A 14 -17.50 -13.07 13.29
CA GLU A 14 -18.33 -12.85 12.10
C GLU A 14 -17.54 -12.25 10.91
N TRP A 15 -16.25 -12.20 11.00
CA TRP A 15 -15.37 -11.67 9.96
C TRP A 15 -14.13 -12.55 9.77
N MET A 16 -13.54 -12.46 8.59
CA MET A 16 -12.26 -13.10 8.26
C MET A 16 -11.47 -12.24 7.27
N VAL A 17 -10.18 -12.46 7.24
CA VAL A 17 -9.30 -11.93 6.18
C VAL A 17 -9.01 -13.06 5.21
N VAL A 18 -9.25 -12.83 3.93
CA VAL A 18 -8.98 -13.78 2.87
C VAL A 18 -7.97 -13.18 1.89
N PRO A 19 -7.21 -14.02 1.15
CA PRO A 19 -6.36 -13.54 0.08
C PRO A 19 -7.14 -12.68 -0.92
N TYR A 20 -6.50 -11.64 -1.45
CA TYR A 20 -7.12 -10.80 -2.47
C TYR A 20 -7.58 -11.64 -3.68
N PRO A 21 -8.84 -11.56 -4.10
CA PRO A 21 -9.38 -12.40 -5.15
C PRO A 21 -8.72 -12.10 -6.49
N VAL A 22 -8.51 -13.15 -7.27
CA VAL A 22 -7.98 -13.08 -8.63
C VAL A 22 -8.92 -13.88 -9.53
N PHE A 23 -9.21 -13.35 -10.71
CA PHE A 23 -10.00 -14.07 -11.69
C PHE A 23 -9.25 -15.32 -12.21
N GLU A 24 -9.96 -16.40 -12.51
CA GLU A 24 -9.35 -17.65 -13.00
C GLU A 24 -8.58 -17.45 -14.33
N ASP A 25 -9.04 -16.53 -15.16
CA ASP A 25 -8.45 -16.17 -16.46
C ASP A 25 -7.51 -14.96 -16.38
N ALA A 26 -7.13 -14.51 -15.18
CA ALA A 26 -6.22 -13.40 -15.01
C ALA A 26 -4.86 -13.68 -15.64
N VAL A 27 -4.39 -12.76 -16.48
CA VAL A 27 -3.06 -12.84 -17.12
C VAL A 27 -1.92 -12.89 -16.11
N LYS A 28 -2.12 -12.23 -14.95
CA LYS A 28 -1.18 -12.22 -13.84
C LYS A 28 -1.91 -12.36 -12.51
N ASN A 29 -1.35 -13.17 -11.63
CA ASN A 29 -1.82 -13.28 -10.25
C ASN A 29 -1.28 -12.10 -9.43
N VAL A 30 -1.98 -10.98 -9.47
CA VAL A 30 -1.62 -9.75 -8.75
C VAL A 30 -2.67 -9.45 -7.69
N ALA A 31 -2.26 -9.31 -6.44
CA ALA A 31 -3.16 -8.97 -5.33
C ALA A 31 -3.65 -7.51 -5.38
N GLY A 32 -2.92 -6.64 -6.03
CA GLY A 32 -3.27 -5.22 -6.12
C GLY A 32 -2.04 -4.33 -6.04
N CYS A 33 -2.26 -3.05 -5.79
CA CYS A 33 -1.20 -2.07 -5.58
C CYS A 33 -1.12 -1.72 -4.09
N TYR A 34 0.06 -1.77 -3.53
CA TYR A 34 0.32 -1.24 -2.20
C TYR A 34 0.97 0.14 -2.28
N TYR A 35 0.76 0.94 -1.27
CA TYR A 35 1.42 2.22 -1.08
C TYR A 35 2.05 2.28 0.30
N GLY A 36 3.01 3.17 0.47
CA GLY A 36 3.68 3.36 1.75
C GLY A 36 3.82 4.83 2.11
N HIS A 37 4.10 5.08 3.38
CA HIS A 37 4.56 6.37 3.83
C HIS A 37 6.09 6.42 3.69
N PHE A 38 6.58 7.54 3.21
CA PHE A 38 8.02 7.74 2.99
C PHE A 38 8.52 8.84 3.93
N TYR A 39 9.67 8.59 4.54
CA TYR A 39 10.43 9.64 5.21
C TYR A 39 11.38 10.25 4.20
N MET A 40 11.38 11.56 4.11
CA MET A 40 12.26 12.31 3.20
C MET A 40 13.04 13.37 3.98
N VAL A 41 14.30 13.53 3.63
CA VAL A 41 15.14 14.61 4.16
C VAL A 41 15.06 15.79 3.20
N ASN A 42 14.75 16.98 3.73
CA ASN A 42 14.68 18.19 2.92
C ASN A 42 16.09 18.58 2.43
N ALA A 43 16.27 18.58 1.10
CA ALA A 43 17.55 18.89 0.46
C ALA A 43 17.99 20.36 0.60
N ASP A 44 17.05 21.28 0.88
CA ASP A 44 17.35 22.71 1.06
C ASP A 44 17.90 23.07 2.45
N LYS A 45 18.02 22.08 3.33
CA LYS A 45 18.60 22.26 4.65
C LYS A 45 20.11 22.15 4.65
N SER A 46 20.75 22.70 5.69
CA SER A 46 22.19 22.53 5.87
C SER A 46 22.58 21.06 5.99
N GLU A 47 23.81 20.72 5.63
CA GLU A 47 24.34 19.35 5.72
C GLU A 47 24.19 18.78 7.15
N ARG A 48 24.38 19.62 8.17
CA ARG A 48 24.19 19.22 9.56
C ARG A 48 22.73 18.82 9.85
N GLU A 49 21.77 19.63 9.40
CA GLU A 49 20.35 19.35 9.59
C GLU A 49 19.92 18.09 8.81
N GLN A 50 20.42 17.92 7.59
CA GLN A 50 20.15 16.71 6.80
C GLN A 50 20.69 15.46 7.50
N LYS A 51 21.92 15.49 8.04
CA LYS A 51 22.49 14.39 8.84
C LYS A 51 21.65 14.09 10.08
N MET A 52 21.24 15.14 10.81
CA MET A 52 20.39 14.95 11.99
C MET A 52 19.02 14.35 11.64
N ALA A 53 18.39 14.81 10.57
CA ALA A 53 17.13 14.26 10.10
C ALA A 53 17.28 12.78 9.70
N TRP A 54 18.39 12.43 9.05
CA TRP A 54 18.68 11.05 8.67
C TRP A 54 18.92 10.15 9.89
N GLU A 55 19.64 10.64 10.91
CA GLU A 55 19.81 9.90 12.17
C GLU A 55 18.46 9.68 12.88
N LEU A 56 17.57 10.68 12.86
CA LEU A 56 16.23 10.55 13.43
C LEU A 56 15.41 9.48 12.68
N ILE A 57 15.46 9.46 11.33
CA ILE A 57 14.78 8.44 10.52
C ILE A 57 15.33 7.05 10.88
N LYS A 58 16.64 6.89 10.97
CA LYS A 58 17.26 5.61 11.38
C LYS A 58 16.82 5.20 12.77
N TYR A 59 16.77 6.12 13.71
CA TYR A 59 16.30 5.86 15.06
C TYR A 59 14.88 5.30 15.08
N PHE A 60 13.95 5.91 14.34
CA PHE A 60 12.58 5.42 14.28
C PHE A 60 12.43 4.08 13.56
N LEU A 61 13.22 3.83 12.53
CA LEU A 61 13.02 2.66 11.67
C LEU A 61 13.90 1.47 12.06
N LEU A 62 15.10 1.72 12.61
CA LEU A 62 16.11 0.68 12.76
C LEU A 62 16.51 0.41 14.22
N THR A 63 15.98 1.14 15.19
CA THR A 63 16.16 0.81 16.59
C THR A 63 15.38 -0.46 16.91
N GLU A 64 16.03 -1.41 17.57
CA GLU A 64 15.43 -2.68 17.99
C GLU A 64 14.14 -2.43 18.79
N GLY A 65 13.09 -3.15 18.45
CA GLY A 65 11.77 -3.05 19.06
C GLY A 65 10.87 -1.93 18.52
N HIS A 66 11.43 -0.88 17.89
CA HIS A 66 10.61 0.24 17.41
C HIS A 66 9.67 -0.16 16.26
N ALA A 67 10.11 -1.05 15.38
CA ALA A 67 9.27 -1.53 14.27
C ALA A 67 8.10 -2.37 14.78
N GLU A 68 8.32 -3.19 15.78
CA GLU A 68 7.32 -4.00 16.46
C GLU A 68 6.34 -3.12 17.24
N GLU A 69 6.84 -2.13 17.96
CA GLU A 69 6.02 -1.16 18.68
C GLU A 69 5.15 -0.33 17.73
N TYR A 70 5.72 0.11 16.61
CA TYR A 70 4.98 0.84 15.59
C TYR A 70 3.89 -0.03 14.95
N LEU A 71 4.19 -1.29 14.64
CA LEU A 71 3.21 -2.24 14.14
C LEU A 71 2.06 -2.43 15.15
N THR A 72 2.39 -2.65 16.42
CA THR A 72 1.40 -2.91 17.47
C THR A 72 0.51 -1.71 17.74
N ASN A 73 1.08 -0.50 17.81
CA ASN A 73 0.35 0.70 18.19
C ASN A 73 -0.35 1.40 17.03
N VAL A 74 0.21 1.31 15.82
CA VAL A 74 -0.28 2.04 14.63
C VAL A 74 -0.94 1.08 13.62
N GLY A 75 -0.56 -0.19 13.63
CA GLY A 75 -1.08 -1.20 12.70
C GLY A 75 -0.50 -1.08 11.29
N LEU A 76 0.64 -0.41 11.12
CA LEU A 76 1.33 -0.27 9.83
C LEU A 76 2.60 -1.11 9.82
N ILE A 77 2.72 -1.94 8.79
CA ILE A 77 3.87 -2.82 8.61
C ILE A 77 5.04 -2.03 8.02
N GLN A 78 6.16 -2.01 8.73
CA GLN A 78 7.41 -1.53 8.16
C GLN A 78 8.07 -2.64 7.34
N PRO A 79 8.57 -2.37 6.13
CA PRO A 79 9.11 -3.39 5.23
C PRO A 79 10.54 -3.82 5.65
N LEU A 80 10.69 -4.20 6.91
CA LEU A 80 11.93 -4.73 7.48
C LEU A 80 11.87 -6.25 7.53
N LYS A 81 12.89 -6.90 6.99
CA LYS A 81 12.99 -8.36 7.01
C LYS A 81 13.01 -8.93 8.44
N THR A 82 13.65 -8.22 9.36
CA THR A 82 13.67 -8.58 10.78
C THR A 82 12.28 -8.59 11.39
N LEU A 83 11.49 -7.55 11.15
CA LEU A 83 10.09 -7.48 11.59
C LEU A 83 9.25 -8.58 10.94
N MET A 84 9.30 -8.71 9.62
CA MET A 84 8.46 -9.65 8.87
C MET A 84 8.74 -11.12 9.24
N ASN A 85 9.98 -11.43 9.62
CA ASN A 85 10.37 -12.76 10.07
C ASN A 85 10.32 -12.92 11.59
N GLY A 86 10.03 -11.86 12.34
CA GLY A 86 9.98 -11.84 13.79
C GLY A 86 8.67 -12.42 14.34
N GLU A 87 8.72 -12.86 15.59
CA GLU A 87 7.57 -13.48 16.27
C GLU A 87 6.36 -12.54 16.36
N THR A 88 6.60 -11.24 16.60
CA THR A 88 5.54 -10.23 16.69
C THR A 88 4.67 -10.19 15.44
N TYR A 89 5.26 -10.18 14.26
CA TYR A 89 4.52 -10.20 13.01
C TYR A 89 3.92 -11.56 12.71
N GLN A 90 4.71 -12.64 12.87
CA GLN A 90 4.28 -14.00 12.54
C GLN A 90 3.14 -14.52 13.41
N SER A 91 3.03 -14.03 14.64
CA SER A 91 1.91 -14.38 15.55
C SER A 91 0.65 -13.55 15.33
N MET A 92 0.71 -12.51 14.49
CA MET A 92 -0.48 -11.70 14.18
C MET A 92 -1.53 -12.54 13.43
N PRO A 93 -2.82 -12.40 13.76
CA PRO A 93 -3.88 -13.02 12.98
C PRO A 93 -3.77 -12.66 11.50
N TYR A 94 -3.84 -13.68 10.64
CA TYR A 94 -3.79 -13.52 9.17
C TYR A 94 -2.47 -12.96 8.61
N SER A 95 -1.35 -13.03 9.34
CA SER A 95 -0.04 -12.60 8.85
C SER A 95 0.41 -13.33 7.59
N ASP A 96 0.05 -14.59 7.44
CA ASP A 96 0.27 -15.41 6.26
C ASP A 96 -0.49 -14.88 5.03
N VAL A 97 -1.74 -14.45 5.20
CA VAL A 97 -2.54 -13.85 4.13
C VAL A 97 -1.92 -12.53 3.67
N PHE A 98 -1.56 -11.66 4.61
CA PHE A 98 -0.89 -10.38 4.28
C PHE A 98 0.46 -10.60 3.61
N SER A 99 1.26 -11.55 4.08
CA SER A 99 2.56 -11.88 3.46
C SER A 99 2.40 -12.44 2.05
N GLY A 100 1.41 -13.32 1.84
CA GLY A 100 1.10 -13.88 0.54
C GLY A 100 0.64 -12.82 -0.46
N ASP A 101 -0.26 -11.93 -0.05
CA ASP A 101 -0.74 -10.84 -0.88
C ASP A 101 0.36 -9.81 -1.17
N PHE A 102 1.20 -9.49 -0.18
CA PHE A 102 2.32 -8.59 -0.35
C PHE A 102 3.33 -9.12 -1.38
N ALA A 103 3.61 -10.42 -1.35
CA ALA A 103 4.55 -11.07 -2.27
C ALA A 103 4.10 -10.99 -3.75
N ARG A 104 2.79 -10.85 -4.02
CA ARG A 104 2.20 -10.75 -5.35
C ARG A 104 1.62 -9.37 -5.66
N SER A 105 1.90 -8.36 -4.84
CA SER A 105 1.48 -6.98 -5.04
C SER A 105 2.52 -6.20 -5.83
N HIS A 106 2.05 -5.14 -6.50
CA HIS A 106 2.90 -4.17 -7.17
C HIS A 106 2.84 -2.81 -6.48
N ILE A 107 3.93 -2.08 -6.54
CA ILE A 107 3.96 -0.69 -6.09
C ILE A 107 3.13 0.18 -7.03
N VAL A 108 2.44 1.17 -6.48
CA VAL A 108 1.77 2.20 -7.26
C VAL A 108 2.82 2.98 -8.09
N TYR A 109 2.47 3.34 -9.29
CA TYR A 109 3.34 4.16 -10.14
C TYR A 109 3.53 5.56 -9.54
N TYR A 110 4.78 5.95 -9.36
CA TYR A 110 5.20 7.26 -8.82
C TYR A 110 6.05 8.08 -9.79
N GLY A 111 6.06 7.73 -11.06
CA GLY A 111 6.82 8.43 -12.10
C GLY A 111 6.13 9.71 -12.58
N LYS A 112 6.59 10.21 -13.75
CA LYS A 112 6.03 11.37 -14.44
C LYS A 112 4.52 11.20 -14.66
N GLY A 113 3.73 12.22 -14.32
CA GLY A 113 2.28 12.20 -14.50
C GLY A 113 1.53 11.26 -13.52
N ALA A 114 2.15 10.82 -12.44
CA ALA A 114 1.54 9.83 -11.54
C ALA A 114 0.21 10.28 -10.95
N ALA A 115 0.09 11.54 -10.55
CA ALA A 115 -1.14 12.09 -9.98
C ALA A 115 -2.27 12.15 -11.03
N GLU A 116 -1.95 12.56 -12.25
CA GLU A 116 -2.85 12.62 -13.38
C GLU A 116 -3.31 11.21 -13.78
N ILE A 117 -2.40 10.24 -13.84
CA ILE A 117 -2.71 8.83 -14.12
C ILE A 117 -3.64 8.25 -13.04
N GLN A 118 -3.36 8.47 -11.76
CA GLN A 118 -4.22 8.02 -10.68
C GLN A 118 -5.63 8.64 -10.75
N SER A 119 -5.70 9.93 -11.07
CA SER A 119 -6.97 10.63 -11.29
C SER A 119 -7.75 10.05 -12.49
N ALA A 120 -7.06 9.76 -13.59
CA ALA A 120 -7.65 9.16 -14.78
C ALA A 120 -8.20 7.76 -14.50
N ILE A 121 -7.46 6.91 -13.77
CA ILE A 121 -7.92 5.59 -13.32
C ILE A 121 -9.21 5.73 -12.48
N GLY A 122 -9.18 6.63 -11.48
CA GLY A 122 -10.35 6.87 -10.64
C GLY A 122 -11.58 7.35 -11.43
N SER A 123 -11.38 8.17 -12.45
CA SER A 123 -12.43 8.66 -13.34
C SER A 123 -13.00 7.54 -14.21
N ALA A 124 -12.16 6.70 -14.77
CA ALA A 124 -12.59 5.54 -15.58
C ALA A 124 -13.42 4.55 -14.74
N VAL A 125 -12.97 4.23 -13.53
CA VAL A 125 -13.73 3.36 -12.61
C VAL A 125 -15.10 3.98 -12.27
N LYS A 126 -15.16 5.27 -11.96
CA LYS A 126 -16.41 5.97 -11.68
C LYS A 126 -17.35 5.97 -12.87
N SER A 127 -16.85 6.15 -14.09
CA SER A 127 -17.69 6.13 -15.30
C SER A 127 -18.37 4.79 -15.51
N VAL A 128 -17.66 3.69 -15.24
CA VAL A 128 -18.25 2.34 -15.31
C VAL A 128 -19.27 2.15 -14.19
N MET A 129 -18.89 2.41 -12.95
CA MET A 129 -19.71 2.06 -11.78
C MET A 129 -20.95 2.97 -11.60
N LEU A 130 -20.83 4.25 -11.91
CA LEU A 130 -21.86 5.23 -11.61
C LEU A 130 -22.60 5.75 -12.84
N GLN A 131 -22.01 5.64 -14.04
CA GLN A 131 -22.58 6.17 -15.28
C GLN A 131 -22.95 5.07 -16.27
N GLY A 132 -22.60 3.80 -15.98
CA GLY A 132 -22.92 2.67 -16.84
C GLY A 132 -22.11 2.62 -18.15
N THR A 133 -20.95 3.29 -18.19
CA THR A 133 -20.04 3.21 -19.34
C THR A 133 -19.58 1.77 -19.53
N ASP A 134 -19.53 1.32 -20.79
CA ASP A 134 -18.99 0.01 -21.11
C ASP A 134 -17.53 -0.12 -20.60
N PRO A 135 -17.19 -1.18 -19.84
CA PRO A 135 -15.85 -1.34 -19.28
C PRO A 135 -14.72 -1.34 -20.30
N ALA A 136 -14.94 -1.96 -21.47
CA ALA A 136 -13.93 -2.00 -22.54
C ALA A 136 -13.69 -0.60 -23.11
N ALA A 137 -14.75 0.16 -23.40
CA ALA A 137 -14.65 1.53 -23.87
C ALA A 137 -13.99 2.46 -22.84
N ALA A 138 -14.29 2.28 -21.55
CA ALA A 138 -13.65 3.05 -20.48
C ALA A 138 -12.16 2.72 -20.37
N TYR A 139 -11.77 1.48 -20.55
CA TYR A 139 -10.36 1.05 -20.53
C TYR A 139 -9.58 1.61 -21.73
N ASP A 140 -10.14 1.54 -22.94
CA ASP A 140 -9.49 2.08 -24.14
C ASP A 140 -9.27 3.60 -24.03
N ALA A 141 -10.28 4.32 -23.53
CA ALA A 141 -10.17 5.76 -23.27
C ALA A 141 -9.10 6.07 -22.20
N LEU A 142 -9.04 5.28 -21.12
CA LEU A 142 -8.02 5.41 -20.08
C LEU A 142 -6.62 5.16 -20.65
N GLN A 143 -6.44 4.09 -21.44
CA GLN A 143 -5.14 3.77 -22.03
C GLN A 143 -4.63 4.90 -22.92
N LYS A 144 -5.50 5.47 -23.76
CA LYS A 144 -5.16 6.62 -24.61
C LYS A 144 -4.73 7.82 -23.76
N ASN A 145 -5.49 8.18 -22.75
CA ASN A 145 -5.17 9.30 -21.85
C ASN A 145 -3.84 9.09 -21.12
N VAL A 146 -3.57 7.88 -20.61
CA VAL A 146 -2.29 7.58 -19.95
C VAL A 146 -1.12 7.74 -20.91
N LEU A 147 -1.25 7.30 -22.16
CA LEU A 147 -0.19 7.48 -23.17
C LEU A 147 0.06 8.96 -23.49
N GLU A 148 -0.97 9.79 -23.54
CA GLU A 148 -0.86 11.24 -23.71
C GLU A 148 -0.12 11.87 -22.52
N ILE A 149 -0.50 11.54 -21.28
CA ILE A 149 0.18 12.04 -20.05
C ILE A 149 1.67 11.66 -20.02
N LEU A 150 2.01 10.47 -20.49
CA LEU A 150 3.41 10.02 -20.50
C LEU A 150 4.25 10.63 -21.63
N ALA A 151 3.61 11.12 -22.69
CA ALA A 151 4.28 11.75 -23.83
C ALA A 151 4.64 13.22 -23.56
N ASP A 152 3.85 13.94 -22.76
CA ASP A 152 4.10 15.34 -22.36
C ASP A 152 5.30 15.46 -21.42
#